data_6a845c54964967bf281212b5534d3c7e
#
_entry.id   6a845c54964967bf281212b5534d3c7e
#
_cell.length_a   1.000
_cell.length_b   1.000
_cell.length_c   1.000
_cell.angle_alpha   90.00
_cell.angle_beta   90.00
_cell.angle_gamma   90.00
#
_symmetry.space_group_name_H-M   'P 1'
#
loop_
_entity.id
_entity.type
_entity.pdbx_description
1 polymer ?
#
loop_
_entity_poly.entity_id
_entity_poly.type
_entity_poly.pdbx_seq_one_letter_code
_entity_poly.pdbx_strand_id
1 'polypeptide(L)'
;MTSRMLAGQSVNPLGFGAMNIVHGYSSFPTPQVAGRLLNEVLDSGVDHIDTATLYGAGRSEELIGEYLKTRRDEYFLASKGGLSLVEGRGKIDGRPETIHAQIDASLQRLQTDRIDLYYLHRLDPEIPVEESVGALAQAVSAGKIGGIGLSEISAKTLNRAHAIHPIAAVQNEYSLATRNPEIALIDTCAQLGTAFVAFSPLYRGYLTGNLRDIAGLPKTDMRHFMPRFSSENYPGNLKLVDQLTTLATAWGTTAAALSLAWALAQGEHIHIIPGTKNSAHHQENMGAQTVSLDAAQLAKVGALINQNTILGDRYNSHQQKTVESEEF
;
A
#
# COMPACT_ATOMS: atom_id res chain seq x y z
N MET A 1 1.31 -10.54 17.05
CA MET A 1 0.16 -9.71 16.61
C MET A 1 -0.98 -10.64 16.21
N THR A 2 -2.23 -10.29 16.47
CA THR A 2 -3.41 -11.10 16.12
C THR A 2 -3.73 -10.92 14.64
N SER A 3 -4.04 -12.01 13.93
CA SER A 3 -4.50 -11.97 12.54
C SER A 3 -5.80 -11.16 12.42
N ARG A 4 -6.02 -10.53 11.26
CA ARG A 4 -7.21 -9.71 10.94
C ARG A 4 -7.88 -10.22 9.67
N MET A 5 -9.16 -9.90 9.52
CA MET A 5 -9.93 -10.33 8.36
C MET A 5 -9.64 -9.46 7.14
N LEU A 6 -9.35 -10.09 6.00
CA LEU A 6 -9.16 -9.45 4.69
C LEU A 6 -9.86 -10.32 3.63
N ALA A 7 -10.86 -9.80 2.96
CA ALA A 7 -11.67 -10.52 1.95
C ALA A 7 -12.13 -11.92 2.44
N GLY A 8 -12.58 -12.02 3.68
CA GLY A 8 -13.09 -13.27 4.27
C GLY A 8 -12.02 -14.25 4.75
N GLN A 9 -10.73 -13.93 4.64
CA GLN A 9 -9.62 -14.75 5.13
C GLN A 9 -8.91 -14.06 6.31
N SER A 10 -8.39 -14.85 7.24
CA SER A 10 -7.62 -14.37 8.40
C SER A 10 -6.15 -14.29 8.02
N VAL A 11 -5.59 -13.08 7.97
CA VAL A 11 -4.21 -12.82 7.55
C VAL A 11 -3.45 -11.98 8.56
N ASN A 12 -2.12 -11.99 8.50
CA ASN A 12 -1.27 -11.07 9.24
C ASN A 12 -1.57 -9.63 8.80
N PRO A 13 -1.88 -8.71 9.72
CA PRO A 13 -2.16 -7.31 9.35
C PRO A 13 -0.92 -6.56 8.82
N LEU A 14 0.28 -7.09 9.03
CA LEU A 14 1.50 -6.62 8.39
C LEU A 14 1.76 -7.51 7.16
N GLY A 15 1.39 -7.02 5.98
CA GLY A 15 1.67 -7.62 4.69
C GLY A 15 2.96 -7.10 4.06
N PHE A 16 3.21 -7.47 2.81
CA PHE A 16 4.37 -7.06 2.02
C PHE A 16 3.95 -6.40 0.71
N GLY A 17 4.35 -5.14 0.50
CA GLY A 17 4.17 -4.41 -0.77
C GLY A 17 5.32 -4.72 -1.74
N ALA A 18 5.03 -5.42 -2.84
CA ALA A 18 6.03 -5.87 -3.81
C ALA A 18 6.43 -4.80 -4.85
N MET A 19 5.97 -3.56 -4.74
CA MET A 19 6.33 -2.49 -5.68
C MET A 19 7.85 -2.26 -5.75
N ASN A 20 8.51 -2.20 -4.60
CA ASN A 20 9.92 -1.80 -4.49
C ASN A 20 10.90 -2.77 -5.17
N ILE A 21 10.49 -3.98 -5.50
CA ILE A 21 11.37 -4.95 -6.17
C ILE A 21 11.54 -4.66 -7.66
N VAL A 22 10.67 -3.82 -8.28
CA VAL A 22 10.71 -3.52 -9.73
C VAL A 22 10.26 -2.12 -10.12
N HIS A 23 9.71 -1.29 -9.21
CA HIS A 23 9.04 -0.04 -9.59
C HIS A 23 9.23 1.09 -8.57
N GLY A 24 9.08 2.34 -9.03
CA GLY A 24 8.98 3.56 -8.21
C GLY A 24 10.30 4.15 -7.72
N TYR A 25 11.39 3.39 -7.71
CA TYR A 25 12.71 3.81 -7.21
C TYR A 25 13.79 3.56 -8.28
N SER A 26 14.98 4.11 -8.04
CA SER A 26 16.04 4.17 -9.04
C SER A 26 16.93 2.92 -9.16
N SER A 27 16.79 1.96 -8.26
CA SER A 27 17.55 0.71 -8.31
C SER A 27 16.72 -0.46 -7.82
N PHE A 28 16.83 -1.59 -8.51
CA PHE A 28 16.08 -2.80 -8.22
C PHE A 28 17.02 -3.99 -7.98
N PRO A 29 16.63 -4.97 -7.16
CA PRO A 29 17.38 -6.19 -6.99
C PRO A 29 17.38 -7.02 -8.28
N THR A 30 18.35 -7.91 -8.43
CA THR A 30 18.27 -8.94 -9.48
C THR A 30 17.09 -9.87 -9.21
N PRO A 31 16.55 -10.58 -10.23
CA PRO A 31 15.44 -11.53 -10.03
C PRO A 31 15.72 -12.54 -8.90
N GLN A 32 16.94 -13.06 -8.83
CA GLN A 32 17.34 -14.03 -7.80
C GLN A 32 17.33 -13.42 -6.39
N VAL A 33 17.73 -12.15 -6.25
CA VAL A 33 17.69 -11.44 -4.96
C VAL A 33 16.24 -11.15 -4.58
N ALA A 34 15.40 -10.72 -5.53
CA ALA A 34 13.98 -10.51 -5.31
C ALA A 34 13.28 -11.81 -4.89
N GLY A 35 13.57 -12.92 -5.57
CA GLY A 35 13.00 -14.23 -5.26
C GLY A 35 13.39 -14.72 -3.86
N ARG A 36 14.65 -14.53 -3.45
CA ARG A 36 15.07 -14.84 -2.05
C ARG A 36 14.30 -13.98 -1.04
N LEU A 37 14.20 -12.66 -1.28
CA LEU A 37 13.47 -11.76 -0.39
C LEU A 37 11.99 -12.18 -0.27
N LEU A 38 11.32 -12.52 -1.38
CA LEU A 38 9.93 -12.97 -1.37
C LEU A 38 9.75 -14.24 -0.50
N ASN A 39 10.68 -15.20 -0.57
CA ASN A 39 10.65 -16.38 0.29
C ASN A 39 10.93 -16.03 1.76
N GLU A 40 11.93 -15.20 2.06
CA GLU A 40 12.22 -14.72 3.41
C GLU A 40 11.01 -13.98 4.03
N VAL A 41 10.23 -13.26 3.23
CA VAL A 41 8.98 -12.61 3.65
C VAL A 41 7.98 -13.64 4.16
N LEU A 42 7.71 -14.71 3.40
CA LEU A 42 6.80 -15.78 3.83
C LEU A 42 7.37 -16.52 5.05
N ASP A 43 8.66 -16.84 5.06
CA ASP A 43 9.33 -17.52 6.16
C ASP A 43 9.30 -16.73 7.48
N SER A 44 9.13 -15.40 7.41
CA SER A 44 8.98 -14.52 8.57
C SER A 44 7.56 -14.50 9.17
N GLY A 45 6.59 -15.22 8.55
CA GLY A 45 5.20 -15.27 8.97
C GLY A 45 4.32 -14.17 8.37
N VAL A 46 4.79 -13.44 7.36
CA VAL A 46 3.95 -12.59 6.52
C VAL A 46 3.24 -13.47 5.50
N ASP A 47 1.92 -13.41 5.50
CA ASP A 47 1.05 -14.20 4.64
C ASP A 47 0.15 -13.34 3.73
N HIS A 48 0.49 -12.06 3.54
CA HIS A 48 -0.20 -11.14 2.63
C HIS A 48 0.81 -10.47 1.71
N ILE A 49 0.75 -10.78 0.41
CA ILE A 49 1.59 -10.22 -0.66
C ILE A 49 0.73 -9.32 -1.55
N ASP A 50 1.12 -8.06 -1.69
CA ASP A 50 0.45 -7.07 -2.53
C ASP A 50 1.31 -6.66 -3.73
N THR A 51 0.76 -6.78 -4.93
CA THR A 51 1.39 -6.40 -6.19
C THR A 51 0.44 -5.60 -7.10
N ALA A 52 0.80 -5.38 -8.37
CA ALA A 52 -0.06 -4.75 -9.38
C ALA A 52 0.48 -4.96 -10.80
N THR A 53 -0.42 -4.93 -11.79
CA THR A 53 -0.09 -4.88 -13.22
C THR A 53 0.85 -3.73 -13.57
N LEU A 54 0.68 -2.56 -12.92
CA LEU A 54 1.54 -1.38 -13.13
C LEU A 54 3.00 -1.64 -12.75
N TYR A 55 3.29 -2.46 -11.74
CA TYR A 55 4.62 -2.56 -11.15
C TYR A 55 5.61 -3.24 -12.09
N GLY A 56 6.48 -2.43 -12.70
CA GLY A 56 7.42 -2.87 -13.73
C GLY A 56 6.72 -3.44 -14.97
N ALA A 57 5.52 -2.93 -15.33
CA ALA A 57 4.70 -3.44 -16.42
C ALA A 57 4.40 -4.95 -16.32
N GLY A 58 4.04 -5.40 -15.12
CA GLY A 58 3.75 -6.81 -14.81
C GLY A 58 4.95 -7.61 -14.27
N ARG A 59 6.16 -7.03 -14.28
CA ARG A 59 7.36 -7.76 -13.82
C ARG A 59 7.28 -8.19 -12.35
N SER A 60 6.59 -7.43 -11.48
CA SER A 60 6.37 -7.83 -10.08
C SER A 60 5.53 -9.11 -9.98
N GLU A 61 4.46 -9.19 -10.77
CA GLU A 61 3.60 -10.39 -10.83
C GLU A 61 4.37 -11.60 -11.38
N GLU A 62 5.20 -11.41 -12.42
CA GLU A 62 6.04 -12.49 -12.97
C GLU A 62 7.02 -13.03 -11.91
N LEU A 63 7.69 -12.17 -11.15
CA LEU A 63 8.60 -12.58 -10.08
C LEU A 63 7.87 -13.36 -8.97
N ILE A 64 6.69 -12.91 -8.57
CA ILE A 64 5.88 -13.64 -7.59
C ILE A 64 5.51 -15.01 -8.15
N GLY A 65 5.01 -15.09 -9.38
CA GLY A 65 4.67 -16.36 -10.03
C GLY A 65 5.88 -17.28 -10.19
N GLU A 66 7.06 -16.76 -10.58
CA GLU A 66 8.28 -17.54 -10.74
C GLU A 66 8.78 -18.14 -9.41
N TYR A 67 8.80 -17.35 -8.34
CA TYR A 67 9.47 -17.73 -7.09
C TYR A 67 8.53 -18.26 -6.01
N LEU A 68 7.21 -17.97 -6.07
CA LEU A 68 6.26 -18.35 -5.03
C LEU A 68 5.16 -19.31 -5.49
N LYS A 69 5.08 -19.71 -6.77
CA LYS A 69 4.01 -20.59 -7.28
C LYS A 69 3.88 -21.92 -6.51
N THR A 70 4.97 -22.48 -6.03
CA THR A 70 4.97 -23.73 -5.25
C THR A 70 4.53 -23.54 -3.80
N ARG A 71 4.40 -22.29 -3.38
CA ARG A 71 3.98 -21.86 -2.04
C ARG A 71 2.64 -21.11 -2.06
N ARG A 72 1.87 -21.20 -3.18
CA ARG A 72 0.66 -20.39 -3.41
C ARG A 72 -0.35 -20.47 -2.27
N ASP A 73 -0.48 -21.60 -1.62
CA ASP A 73 -1.41 -21.84 -0.52
C ASP A 73 -0.94 -21.26 0.83
N GLU A 74 0.30 -20.74 0.90
CA GLU A 74 0.87 -20.17 2.12
C GLU A 74 0.57 -18.67 2.27
N TYR A 75 0.01 -18.01 1.25
CA TYR A 75 -0.20 -16.57 1.30
C TYR A 75 -1.47 -16.09 0.58
N PHE A 76 -2.02 -15.03 1.11
CA PHE A 76 -3.07 -14.21 0.51
C PHE A 76 -2.45 -13.31 -0.56
N LEU A 77 -2.94 -13.41 -1.78
CA LEU A 77 -2.43 -12.68 -2.94
C LEU A 77 -3.36 -11.54 -3.33
N ALA A 78 -2.86 -10.31 -3.30
CA ALA A 78 -3.54 -9.14 -3.82
C ALA A 78 -2.83 -8.59 -5.06
N SER A 79 -3.59 -8.27 -6.12
CA SER A 79 -3.09 -7.54 -7.29
C SER A 79 -4.05 -6.43 -7.71
N LYS A 80 -3.67 -5.62 -8.70
CA LYS A 80 -4.41 -4.43 -9.12
C LYS A 80 -4.40 -4.26 -10.64
N GLY A 81 -5.52 -3.79 -11.20
CA GLY A 81 -5.65 -3.40 -12.60
C GLY A 81 -6.37 -2.06 -12.76
N GLY A 82 -6.74 -1.71 -14.00
CA GLY A 82 -7.32 -0.41 -14.34
C GLY A 82 -6.27 0.72 -14.43
N LEU A 83 -4.99 0.43 -14.19
CA LEU A 83 -3.86 1.33 -14.39
C LEU A 83 -2.66 0.53 -14.91
N SER A 84 -2.12 0.90 -16.05
CA SER A 84 -1.00 0.24 -16.70
C SER A 84 0.01 1.23 -17.26
N LEU A 85 1.19 0.76 -17.66
CA LEU A 85 2.16 1.55 -18.40
C LEU A 85 1.92 1.40 -19.90
N VAL A 86 1.67 2.51 -20.58
CA VAL A 86 1.59 2.58 -22.05
C VAL A 86 2.65 3.59 -22.49
N GLU A 87 3.61 3.15 -23.31
CA GLU A 87 4.75 3.98 -23.75
C GLU A 87 5.49 4.66 -22.59
N GLY A 88 5.63 3.96 -21.46
CA GLY A 88 6.30 4.47 -20.25
C GLY A 88 5.50 5.47 -19.42
N ARG A 89 4.23 5.72 -19.78
CA ARG A 89 3.31 6.60 -19.03
C ARG A 89 2.18 5.79 -18.38
N GLY A 90 1.78 6.20 -17.20
CA GLY A 90 0.59 5.64 -16.55
C GLY A 90 -0.66 5.99 -17.34
N LYS A 91 -1.45 4.96 -17.72
CA LYS A 91 -2.77 5.11 -18.35
C LYS A 91 -3.80 4.47 -17.44
N ILE A 92 -4.78 5.24 -17.00
CA ILE A 92 -5.96 4.76 -16.30
C ILE A 92 -6.97 4.30 -17.37
N ASP A 93 -7.58 3.13 -17.16
CA ASP A 93 -8.62 2.59 -18.04
C ASP A 93 -9.50 1.64 -17.21
N GLY A 94 -10.64 2.16 -16.76
CA GLY A 94 -11.60 1.47 -15.89
C GLY A 94 -12.67 0.69 -16.65
N ARG A 95 -12.58 0.56 -17.98
CA ARG A 95 -13.58 -0.12 -18.79
C ARG A 95 -13.62 -1.62 -18.50
N PRO A 96 -14.83 -2.23 -18.53
CA PRO A 96 -15.02 -3.66 -18.27
C PRO A 96 -14.09 -4.58 -19.07
N GLU A 97 -13.94 -4.34 -20.37
CA GLU A 97 -13.06 -5.16 -21.22
C GLU A 97 -11.58 -5.07 -20.82
N THR A 98 -11.12 -3.88 -20.40
CA THR A 98 -9.75 -3.70 -19.93
C THR A 98 -9.52 -4.41 -18.59
N ILE A 99 -10.47 -4.30 -17.67
CA ILE A 99 -10.40 -4.97 -16.36
C ILE A 99 -10.33 -6.49 -16.54
N HIS A 100 -11.20 -7.09 -17.37
CA HIS A 100 -11.19 -8.53 -17.63
C HIS A 100 -9.86 -8.98 -18.27
N ALA A 101 -9.39 -8.27 -19.28
CA ALA A 101 -8.13 -8.59 -19.95
C ALA A 101 -6.93 -8.50 -19.00
N GLN A 102 -6.91 -7.51 -18.08
CA GLN A 102 -5.83 -7.36 -17.11
C GLN A 102 -5.87 -8.42 -16.01
N ILE A 103 -7.05 -8.85 -15.55
CA ILE A 103 -7.19 -9.98 -14.61
C ILE A 103 -6.61 -11.25 -15.24
N ASP A 104 -6.98 -11.57 -16.49
CA ASP A 104 -6.49 -12.76 -17.19
C ASP A 104 -4.96 -12.72 -17.38
N ALA A 105 -4.43 -11.56 -17.77
CA ALA A 105 -2.98 -11.36 -17.88
C ALA A 105 -2.27 -11.47 -16.52
N SER A 106 -2.86 -10.98 -15.42
CA SER A 106 -2.33 -11.11 -14.07
C SER A 106 -2.27 -12.56 -13.63
N LEU A 107 -3.34 -13.34 -13.83
CA LEU A 107 -3.39 -14.77 -13.53
C LEU A 107 -2.26 -15.53 -14.26
N GLN A 108 -2.03 -15.22 -15.54
CA GLN A 108 -0.95 -15.82 -16.32
C GLN A 108 0.44 -15.49 -15.76
N ARG A 109 0.72 -14.20 -15.45
CA ARG A 109 2.01 -13.77 -14.90
C ARG A 109 2.27 -14.35 -13.51
N LEU A 110 1.25 -14.38 -12.67
CA LEU A 110 1.29 -14.94 -11.31
C LEU A 110 1.32 -16.47 -11.29
N GLN A 111 1.08 -17.13 -12.43
CA GLN A 111 1.03 -18.60 -12.56
C GLN A 111 0.05 -19.23 -11.56
N THR A 112 -1.14 -18.65 -11.43
CA THR A 112 -2.23 -19.12 -10.55
C THR A 112 -3.57 -18.98 -11.28
N ASP A 113 -4.55 -19.74 -10.86
CA ASP A 113 -5.93 -19.68 -11.37
C ASP A 113 -6.81 -18.72 -10.57
N ARG A 114 -6.35 -18.23 -9.41
CA ARG A 114 -7.10 -17.32 -8.55
C ARG A 114 -6.20 -16.28 -7.85
N ILE A 115 -6.67 -15.03 -7.84
CA ILE A 115 -6.15 -13.93 -7.01
C ILE A 115 -7.15 -13.71 -5.87
N ASP A 116 -6.68 -13.62 -4.61
CA ASP A 116 -7.57 -13.53 -3.46
C ASP A 116 -8.27 -12.17 -3.36
N LEU A 117 -7.60 -11.09 -3.76
CA LEU A 117 -8.15 -9.74 -3.77
C LEU A 117 -7.64 -8.97 -5.00
N TYR A 118 -8.57 -8.40 -5.77
CA TYR A 118 -8.18 -7.61 -6.94
C TYR A 118 -8.70 -6.17 -6.82
N TYR A 119 -7.78 -5.21 -6.90
CA TYR A 119 -8.12 -3.80 -6.78
C TYR A 119 -8.32 -3.12 -8.13
N LEU A 120 -9.32 -2.24 -8.22
CA LEU A 120 -9.27 -1.14 -9.17
C LEU A 120 -8.21 -0.14 -8.69
N HIS A 121 -7.09 -0.04 -9.41
CA HIS A 121 -5.89 0.67 -8.94
C HIS A 121 -6.08 2.19 -8.87
N ARG A 122 -6.89 2.76 -9.79
CA ARG A 122 -7.33 4.16 -9.80
C ARG A 122 -8.72 4.24 -10.42
N LEU A 123 -9.50 5.23 -10.00
CA LEU A 123 -10.76 5.55 -10.67
C LEU A 123 -10.47 6.16 -12.04
N ASP A 124 -11.19 5.70 -13.04
CA ASP A 124 -11.22 6.32 -14.35
C ASP A 124 -12.24 7.47 -14.31
N PRO A 125 -11.83 8.72 -14.58
CA PRO A 125 -12.76 9.85 -14.52
C PRO A 125 -13.85 9.78 -15.61
N GLU A 126 -13.65 8.97 -16.66
CA GLU A 126 -14.59 8.83 -17.77
C GLU A 126 -15.55 7.64 -17.59
N ILE A 127 -15.26 6.71 -16.67
CA ILE A 127 -16.04 5.50 -16.44
C ILE A 127 -16.65 5.52 -15.03
N PRO A 128 -17.97 5.42 -14.90
CA PRO A 128 -18.60 5.29 -13.58
C PRO A 128 -18.03 4.13 -12.78
N VAL A 129 -17.74 4.34 -11.49
CA VAL A 129 -17.17 3.28 -10.63
C VAL A 129 -18.08 2.04 -10.60
N GLU A 130 -19.36 2.23 -10.75
CA GLU A 130 -20.38 1.18 -10.81
C GLU A 130 -20.14 0.20 -11.96
N GLU A 131 -19.71 0.67 -13.13
CA GLU A 131 -19.37 -0.17 -14.28
C GLU A 131 -18.09 -0.99 -14.03
N SER A 132 -17.04 -0.35 -13.52
CA SER A 132 -15.80 -1.03 -13.16
C SER A 132 -16.02 -2.09 -12.08
N VAL A 133 -16.83 -1.78 -11.05
CA VAL A 133 -17.19 -2.73 -9.98
C VAL A 133 -18.05 -3.86 -10.53
N GLY A 134 -18.97 -3.58 -11.46
CA GLY A 134 -19.75 -4.60 -12.16
C GLY A 134 -18.87 -5.63 -12.90
N ALA A 135 -17.81 -5.17 -13.57
CA ALA A 135 -16.84 -6.05 -14.23
C ALA A 135 -16.06 -6.91 -13.23
N LEU A 136 -15.62 -6.31 -12.13
CA LEU A 136 -14.95 -7.03 -11.03
C LEU A 136 -15.88 -8.09 -10.40
N ALA A 137 -17.17 -7.76 -10.20
CA ALA A 137 -18.17 -8.71 -9.68
C ALA A 137 -18.38 -9.92 -10.61
N GLN A 138 -18.31 -9.72 -11.93
CA GLN A 138 -18.31 -10.83 -12.89
C GLN A 138 -17.07 -11.72 -12.73
N ALA A 139 -15.89 -11.13 -12.48
CA ALA A 139 -14.65 -11.89 -12.23
C ALA A 139 -14.71 -12.67 -10.90
N VAL A 140 -15.37 -12.13 -9.86
CA VAL A 140 -15.67 -12.88 -8.61
C VAL A 140 -16.57 -14.07 -8.93
N SER A 141 -17.66 -13.84 -9.66
CA SER A 141 -18.60 -14.91 -10.04
C SER A 141 -17.96 -15.99 -10.90
N ALA A 142 -16.96 -15.64 -11.72
CA ALA A 142 -16.17 -16.56 -12.52
C ALA A 142 -15.08 -17.30 -11.71
N GLY A 143 -14.91 -16.99 -10.43
CA GLY A 143 -13.90 -17.60 -9.55
C GLY A 143 -12.45 -17.13 -9.80
N LYS A 144 -12.25 -16.15 -10.68
CA LYS A 144 -10.91 -15.60 -11.01
C LYS A 144 -10.32 -14.76 -9.88
N ILE A 145 -11.18 -14.04 -9.15
CA ILE A 145 -10.79 -13.24 -7.99
C ILE A 145 -11.67 -13.58 -6.79
N GLY A 146 -11.12 -13.47 -5.56
CA GLY A 146 -11.83 -13.81 -4.33
C GLY A 146 -12.63 -12.66 -3.75
N GLY A 147 -12.19 -11.42 -3.97
CA GLY A 147 -12.84 -10.20 -3.50
C GLY A 147 -12.46 -8.99 -4.34
N ILE A 148 -13.24 -7.92 -4.17
CA ILE A 148 -13.05 -6.64 -4.86
C ILE A 148 -12.43 -5.64 -3.90
N GLY A 149 -11.37 -4.95 -4.36
CA GLY A 149 -10.80 -3.79 -3.70
C GLY A 149 -10.87 -2.54 -4.56
N LEU A 150 -10.80 -1.38 -3.91
CA LEU A 150 -10.64 -0.08 -4.56
C LEU A 150 -9.43 0.65 -3.97
N SER A 151 -8.79 1.53 -4.75
CA SER A 151 -7.62 2.25 -4.27
C SER A 151 -7.70 3.75 -4.54
N GLU A 152 -7.27 4.56 -3.55
CA GLU A 152 -7.25 6.02 -3.59
C GLU A 152 -8.63 6.63 -3.88
N ILE A 153 -9.60 6.22 -3.09
CA ILE A 153 -10.99 6.66 -3.17
C ILE A 153 -11.45 7.37 -1.89
N SER A 154 -12.53 8.13 -1.98
CA SER A 154 -13.24 8.72 -0.84
C SER A 154 -14.26 7.76 -0.23
N ALA A 155 -14.72 8.08 1.00
CA ALA A 155 -15.83 7.39 1.65
C ALA A 155 -17.13 7.44 0.82
N LYS A 156 -17.36 8.54 0.10
CA LYS A 156 -18.50 8.70 -0.81
C LYS A 156 -18.47 7.67 -1.94
N THR A 157 -17.31 7.51 -2.59
CA THR A 157 -17.14 6.54 -3.67
C THR A 157 -17.19 5.10 -3.13
N LEU A 158 -16.63 4.84 -1.93
CA LEU A 158 -16.78 3.54 -1.29
C LEU A 158 -18.24 3.14 -1.12
N ASN A 159 -19.10 4.04 -0.61
CA ASN A 159 -20.54 3.77 -0.42
C ASN A 159 -21.24 3.47 -1.76
N ARG A 160 -20.94 4.22 -2.82
CA ARG A 160 -21.49 3.97 -4.17
C ARG A 160 -21.10 2.60 -4.71
N ALA A 161 -19.82 2.28 -4.63
CA ALA A 161 -19.26 1.01 -5.09
C ALA A 161 -19.82 -0.19 -4.30
N HIS A 162 -19.90 -0.05 -2.98
CA HIS A 162 -20.38 -1.10 -2.07
C HIS A 162 -21.86 -1.42 -2.30
N ALA A 163 -22.66 -0.47 -2.78
CA ALA A 163 -24.05 -0.69 -3.15
C ALA A 163 -24.23 -1.59 -4.39
N ILE A 164 -23.20 -1.70 -5.25
CA ILE A 164 -23.20 -2.58 -6.44
C ILE A 164 -22.75 -3.99 -6.07
N HIS A 165 -21.65 -4.09 -5.32
CA HIS A 165 -21.11 -5.34 -4.83
C HIS A 165 -20.31 -5.06 -3.55
N PRO A 166 -20.33 -5.95 -2.53
CA PRO A 166 -19.52 -5.77 -1.33
C PRO A 166 -18.03 -5.52 -1.67
N ILE A 167 -17.48 -4.41 -1.19
CA ILE A 167 -16.08 -4.08 -1.33
C ILE A 167 -15.34 -4.67 -0.14
N ALA A 168 -14.43 -5.61 -0.43
CA ALA A 168 -13.69 -6.36 0.59
C ALA A 168 -12.58 -5.52 1.24
N ALA A 169 -11.95 -4.62 0.47
CA ALA A 169 -10.90 -3.75 0.97
C ALA A 169 -10.82 -2.42 0.23
N VAL A 170 -10.36 -1.39 0.93
CA VAL A 170 -9.90 -0.12 0.34
C VAL A 170 -8.41 0.05 0.63
N GLN A 171 -7.63 0.41 -0.39
CA GLN A 171 -6.19 0.64 -0.26
C GLN A 171 -5.86 2.10 -0.54
N ASN A 172 -5.64 2.90 0.50
CA ASN A 172 -5.23 4.30 0.39
C ASN A 172 -3.89 4.55 1.09
N GLU A 173 -3.19 5.62 0.71
CA GLU A 173 -2.00 6.06 1.43
C GLU A 173 -2.36 6.45 2.86
N TYR A 174 -1.71 5.79 3.83
CA TYR A 174 -1.91 6.11 5.23
C TYR A 174 -0.64 5.90 6.05
N SER A 175 -0.30 6.90 6.85
CA SER A 175 0.84 6.91 7.75
C SER A 175 0.74 8.11 8.69
N LEU A 176 1.67 8.27 9.62
CA LEU A 176 1.81 9.50 10.40
C LEU A 176 1.88 10.75 9.51
N ALA A 177 2.51 10.63 8.33
CA ALA A 177 2.68 11.75 7.41
C ALA A 177 1.45 11.99 6.50
N THR A 178 0.54 11.04 6.35
CA THR A 178 -0.67 11.18 5.50
C THR A 178 -1.87 10.64 6.26
N ARG A 179 -2.72 11.55 6.74
CA ARG A 179 -3.84 11.27 7.65
C ARG A 179 -5.22 11.50 7.00
N ASN A 180 -5.26 11.82 5.70
CA ASN A 180 -6.50 12.08 4.95
C ASN A 180 -7.59 11.00 5.15
N PRO A 181 -7.29 9.68 5.20
CA PRO A 181 -8.31 8.66 5.42
C PRO A 181 -9.04 8.75 6.78
N GLU A 182 -8.47 9.47 7.77
CA GLU A 182 -9.11 9.69 9.07
C GLU A 182 -10.30 10.66 9.01
N ILE A 183 -10.45 11.43 7.92
CA ILE A 183 -11.57 12.38 7.77
C ILE A 183 -12.91 11.63 7.75
N ALA A 184 -13.00 10.53 6.95
CA ALA A 184 -14.23 9.74 6.84
C ALA A 184 -13.97 8.28 6.43
N LEU A 185 -12.94 7.98 5.65
CA LEU A 185 -12.81 6.69 4.96
C LEU A 185 -12.57 5.53 5.92
N ILE A 186 -11.71 5.69 6.94
CA ILE A 186 -11.42 4.63 7.92
C ILE A 186 -12.69 4.23 8.66
N ASP A 187 -13.47 5.21 9.15
CA ASP A 187 -14.73 4.94 9.84
C ASP A 187 -15.77 4.29 8.93
N THR A 188 -15.86 4.74 7.66
CA THR A 188 -16.75 4.14 6.67
C THR A 188 -16.38 2.69 6.37
N CYS A 189 -15.07 2.39 6.26
CA CYS A 189 -14.59 1.01 6.12
C CYS A 189 -15.05 0.14 7.31
N ALA A 190 -14.86 0.61 8.53
CA ALA A 190 -15.30 -0.10 9.73
C ALA A 190 -16.82 -0.37 9.74
N GLN A 191 -17.62 0.62 9.37
CA GLN A 191 -19.09 0.52 9.32
C GLN A 191 -19.58 -0.51 8.28
N LEU A 192 -18.88 -0.60 7.14
CA LEU A 192 -19.24 -1.52 6.04
C LEU A 192 -18.62 -2.92 6.19
N GLY A 193 -17.77 -3.16 7.20
CA GLY A 193 -17.00 -4.39 7.31
C GLY A 193 -15.93 -4.54 6.21
N THR A 194 -15.52 -3.44 5.61
CA THR A 194 -14.46 -3.36 4.59
C THR A 194 -13.10 -3.22 5.28
N ALA A 195 -12.10 -3.99 4.87
CA ALA A 195 -10.74 -3.81 5.38
C ALA A 195 -10.11 -2.52 4.81
N PHE A 196 -9.31 -1.83 5.62
CA PHE A 196 -8.50 -0.71 5.17
C PHE A 196 -7.04 -1.15 5.05
N VAL A 197 -6.42 -1.00 3.88
CA VAL A 197 -5.04 -1.39 3.60
C VAL A 197 -4.20 -0.14 3.37
N ALA A 198 -3.29 0.15 4.30
CA ALA A 198 -2.40 1.30 4.23
C ALA A 198 -1.20 1.02 3.33
N PHE A 199 -1.11 1.65 2.17
CA PHE A 199 0.13 1.66 1.40
C PHE A 199 1.03 2.83 1.78
N SER A 200 2.32 2.73 1.51
CA SER A 200 3.36 3.68 1.95
C SER A 200 3.31 4.02 3.45
N PRO A 201 3.12 3.05 4.37
CA PRO A 201 2.97 3.33 5.80
C PRO A 201 4.24 3.93 6.43
N LEU A 202 5.39 3.86 5.75
CA LEU A 202 6.64 4.54 6.11
C LEU A 202 6.91 5.80 5.28
N TYR A 203 5.90 6.30 4.55
CA TYR A 203 6.01 7.47 3.69
C TYR A 203 7.30 7.48 2.85
N ARG A 204 7.46 6.44 2.02
CA ARG A 204 8.59 6.29 1.08
C ARG A 204 9.97 6.34 1.74
N GLY A 205 10.06 5.85 2.97
CA GLY A 205 11.28 5.80 3.77
C GLY A 205 11.54 7.01 4.67
N TYR A 206 10.74 8.07 4.60
CA TYR A 206 10.87 9.24 5.49
C TYR A 206 10.76 8.86 6.97
N LEU A 207 9.74 8.08 7.33
CA LEU A 207 9.45 7.70 8.72
C LEU A 207 10.44 6.66 9.31
N THR A 208 11.41 6.20 8.52
CA THR A 208 12.49 5.34 9.04
C THR A 208 13.57 6.13 9.80
N GLY A 209 13.65 7.45 9.56
CA GLY A 209 14.73 8.30 10.07
C GLY A 209 16.07 8.13 9.31
N ASN A 210 16.18 7.18 8.39
CA ASN A 210 17.42 6.87 7.68
C ASN A 210 17.59 7.64 6.36
N LEU A 211 16.52 8.18 5.81
CA LEU A 211 16.54 8.98 4.58
C LEU A 211 16.96 10.42 4.92
N ARG A 212 18.23 10.75 4.76
CA ARG A 212 18.77 12.06 5.19
C ARG A 212 19.06 13.01 4.05
N ASP A 213 19.38 12.50 2.88
CA ASP A 213 19.77 13.28 1.69
C ASP A 213 18.91 12.88 0.49
N ILE A 214 18.08 13.80 0.05
CA ILE A 214 17.26 13.64 -1.17
C ILE A 214 18.07 14.06 -2.41
N ALA A 215 18.93 15.06 -2.28
CA ALA A 215 19.68 15.59 -3.42
C ALA A 215 20.68 14.54 -3.99
N GLY A 216 21.22 13.67 -3.13
CA GLY A 216 22.09 12.56 -3.53
C GLY A 216 21.37 11.37 -4.18
N LEU A 217 20.02 11.34 -4.20
CA LEU A 217 19.28 10.30 -4.89
C LEU A 217 19.36 10.48 -6.42
N PRO A 218 19.35 9.39 -7.21
CA PRO A 218 19.24 9.47 -8.65
C PRO A 218 18.07 10.33 -9.12
N LYS A 219 18.23 11.11 -10.18
CA LYS A 219 17.23 12.05 -10.69
C LYS A 219 15.89 11.41 -11.09
N THR A 220 15.90 10.10 -11.34
CA THR A 220 14.70 9.31 -11.65
C THR A 220 13.93 8.86 -10.42
N ASP A 221 14.44 9.11 -9.22
CA ASP A 221 13.76 8.75 -7.98
C ASP A 221 12.50 9.61 -7.79
N MET A 222 11.36 8.95 -7.54
CA MET A 222 10.06 9.61 -7.44
C MET A 222 10.00 10.69 -6.36
N ARG A 223 10.84 10.60 -5.32
CA ARG A 223 10.85 11.56 -4.20
C ARG A 223 11.28 12.96 -4.61
N HIS A 224 12.05 13.10 -5.69
CA HIS A 224 12.37 14.43 -6.25
C HIS A 224 11.14 15.21 -6.73
N PHE A 225 10.05 14.55 -7.04
CA PHE A 225 8.82 15.15 -7.56
C PHE A 225 7.74 15.35 -6.50
N MET A 226 8.05 15.05 -5.24
CA MET A 226 7.09 15.13 -4.14
C MET A 226 7.37 16.33 -3.24
N PRO A 227 6.38 17.22 -2.98
CA PRO A 227 6.58 18.48 -2.26
C PRO A 227 7.21 18.32 -0.86
N ARG A 228 6.87 17.25 -0.12
CA ARG A 228 7.42 16.99 1.22
C ARG A 228 8.92 16.70 1.25
N PHE A 229 9.50 16.32 0.11
CA PHE A 229 10.92 16.05 -0.06
C PHE A 229 11.67 17.20 -0.74
N SER A 230 11.01 18.33 -1.02
CA SER A 230 11.67 19.50 -1.60
C SER A 230 12.75 20.06 -0.67
N SER A 231 13.71 20.78 -1.24
CA SER A 231 14.76 21.47 -0.47
C SER A 231 14.21 22.51 0.51
N GLU A 232 13.00 23.01 0.28
CA GLU A 232 12.31 23.94 1.15
C GLU A 232 11.68 23.23 2.37
N ASN A 233 10.97 22.13 2.14
CA ASN A 233 10.16 21.45 3.16
C ASN A 233 10.95 20.40 3.93
N TYR A 234 11.83 19.65 3.26
CA TYR A 234 12.46 18.49 3.84
C TYR A 234 13.30 18.76 5.09
N PRO A 235 14.08 19.86 5.20
CA PRO A 235 14.82 20.18 6.43
C PRO A 235 13.93 20.35 7.66
N GLY A 236 12.72 20.92 7.48
CA GLY A 236 11.72 21.00 8.55
C GLY A 236 11.16 19.64 8.92
N ASN A 237 10.83 18.83 7.92
CA ASN A 237 10.32 17.46 8.10
C ASN A 237 11.37 16.55 8.78
N LEU A 238 12.67 16.72 8.50
CA LEU A 238 13.73 15.98 9.17
C LEU A 238 13.74 16.20 10.69
N LYS A 239 13.43 17.41 11.16
CA LYS A 239 13.34 17.68 12.60
C LYS A 239 12.22 16.88 13.28
N LEU A 240 11.11 16.65 12.58
CA LEU A 240 10.00 15.84 13.10
C LEU A 240 10.41 14.38 13.22
N VAL A 241 11.05 13.82 12.18
CA VAL A 241 11.49 12.42 12.23
C VAL A 241 12.65 12.19 13.19
N ASP A 242 13.49 13.19 13.48
CA ASP A 242 14.51 13.12 14.53
C ASP A 242 13.88 12.99 15.92
N GLN A 243 12.81 13.74 16.19
CA GLN A 243 12.03 13.61 17.43
C GLN A 243 11.34 12.24 17.51
N LEU A 244 10.78 11.74 16.39
CA LEU A 244 10.19 10.40 16.32
C LEU A 244 11.25 9.32 16.63
N THR A 245 12.45 9.44 16.06
CA THR A 245 13.57 8.52 16.30
C THR A 245 14.01 8.54 17.75
N THR A 246 14.10 9.73 18.34
CA THR A 246 14.43 9.89 19.78
C THR A 246 13.37 9.20 20.66
N LEU A 247 12.09 9.38 20.33
CA LEU A 247 10.99 8.76 21.05
C LEU A 247 11.00 7.23 20.93
N ALA A 248 11.19 6.73 19.70
CA ALA A 248 11.29 5.30 19.42
C ALA A 248 12.44 4.65 20.20
N THR A 249 13.61 5.28 20.18
CA THR A 249 14.80 4.82 20.92
C THR A 249 14.52 4.76 22.43
N ALA A 250 13.87 5.79 22.99
CA ALA A 250 13.50 5.83 24.39
C ALA A 250 12.49 4.72 24.79
N TRP A 251 11.71 4.22 23.83
CA TRP A 251 10.78 3.12 24.03
C TRP A 251 11.33 1.75 23.57
N GLY A 252 12.63 1.67 23.26
CA GLY A 252 13.31 0.42 22.92
C GLY A 252 12.93 -0.15 21.55
N THR A 253 12.54 0.72 20.60
CA THR A 253 12.16 0.33 19.22
C THR A 253 12.78 1.26 18.18
N THR A 254 12.51 1.02 16.89
CA THR A 254 12.94 1.89 15.78
C THR A 254 11.83 2.82 15.34
N ALA A 255 12.17 3.93 14.67
CA ALA A 255 11.20 4.85 14.12
C ALA A 255 10.29 4.16 13.08
N ALA A 256 10.82 3.24 12.29
CA ALA A 256 10.07 2.44 11.35
C ALA A 256 9.04 1.55 12.06
N ALA A 257 9.48 0.73 13.02
CA ALA A 257 8.60 -0.16 13.77
C ALA A 257 7.52 0.60 14.55
N LEU A 258 7.88 1.73 15.17
CA LEU A 258 6.95 2.61 15.86
C LEU A 258 5.88 3.19 14.93
N SER A 259 6.27 3.67 13.75
CA SER A 259 5.35 4.23 12.74
C SER A 259 4.36 3.19 12.23
N LEU A 260 4.83 1.98 11.96
CA LEU A 260 4.01 0.86 11.51
C LEU A 260 3.03 0.40 12.60
N ALA A 261 3.51 0.26 13.83
CA ALA A 261 2.67 -0.11 14.98
C ALA A 261 1.60 0.95 15.26
N TRP A 262 1.96 2.24 15.14
CA TRP A 262 1.00 3.34 15.27
C TRP A 262 -0.12 3.23 14.24
N ALA A 263 0.19 2.98 12.95
CA ALA A 263 -0.81 2.84 11.90
C ALA A 263 -1.74 1.63 12.14
N LEU A 264 -1.19 0.50 12.57
CA LEU A 264 -1.97 -0.69 12.90
C LEU A 264 -2.89 -0.52 14.11
N ALA A 265 -2.52 0.36 15.05
CA ALA A 265 -3.29 0.61 16.24
C ALA A 265 -4.51 1.53 16.03
N GLN A 266 -4.69 2.09 14.82
CA GLN A 266 -5.83 2.96 14.53
C GLN A 266 -7.14 2.20 14.28
N GLY A 267 -7.12 0.87 14.13
CA GLY A 267 -8.35 0.06 14.00
C GLY A 267 -8.06 -1.40 13.71
N GLU A 268 -8.93 -2.29 14.16
CA GLU A 268 -8.81 -3.74 13.98
C GLU A 268 -9.01 -4.19 12.51
N HIS A 269 -9.59 -3.34 11.67
CA HIS A 269 -9.80 -3.56 10.24
C HIS A 269 -8.66 -3.00 9.38
N ILE A 270 -7.61 -2.42 10.00
CA ILE A 270 -6.48 -1.81 9.29
C ILE A 270 -5.37 -2.84 9.08
N HIS A 271 -4.89 -2.93 7.85
CA HIS A 271 -3.70 -3.65 7.41
C HIS A 271 -2.67 -2.66 6.89
N ILE A 272 -1.40 -3.03 6.93
CA ILE A 272 -0.31 -2.24 6.36
C ILE A 272 0.52 -3.09 5.40
N ILE A 273 1.03 -2.49 4.31
CA ILE A 273 1.85 -3.17 3.31
C ILE A 273 3.17 -2.42 3.08
N PRO A 274 4.07 -2.36 4.08
CA PRO A 274 5.39 -1.77 3.87
C PRO A 274 6.15 -2.55 2.81
N GLY A 275 6.70 -1.84 1.81
CA GLY A 275 7.52 -2.43 0.76
C GLY A 275 8.99 -2.18 1.00
N THR A 276 9.83 -3.16 0.69
CA THR A 276 11.29 -3.04 0.69
C THR A 276 11.92 -3.94 -0.36
N LYS A 277 13.18 -3.70 -0.68
CA LYS A 277 14.04 -4.57 -1.49
C LYS A 277 15.22 -5.15 -0.70
N ASN A 278 15.18 -5.03 0.63
CA ASN A 278 16.28 -5.34 1.54
C ASN A 278 15.76 -6.17 2.72
N SER A 279 16.34 -7.35 2.94
CA SER A 279 15.98 -8.27 4.04
C SER A 279 16.12 -7.61 5.42
N ALA A 280 17.17 -6.80 5.65
CA ALA A 280 17.35 -6.12 6.93
C ALA A 280 16.23 -5.12 7.22
N HIS A 281 15.78 -4.37 6.20
CA HIS A 281 14.62 -3.48 6.34
C HIS A 281 13.32 -4.26 6.54
N HIS A 282 13.18 -5.44 5.93
CA HIS A 282 12.03 -6.30 6.18
C HIS A 282 12.01 -6.73 7.65
N GLN A 283 13.13 -7.21 8.19
CA GLN A 283 13.23 -7.58 9.61
C GLN A 283 12.96 -6.40 10.54
N GLU A 284 13.42 -5.20 10.22
CA GLU A 284 13.08 -3.99 10.98
C GLU A 284 11.58 -3.71 10.98
N ASN A 285 10.92 -3.84 9.81
CA ASN A 285 9.46 -3.68 9.71
C ASN A 285 8.70 -4.70 10.55
N MET A 286 9.17 -5.96 10.61
CA MET A 286 8.61 -7.01 11.45
C MET A 286 8.65 -6.65 12.95
N GLY A 287 9.58 -5.81 13.36
CA GLY A 287 9.64 -5.25 14.71
C GLY A 287 8.34 -4.57 15.16
N ALA A 288 7.53 -4.06 14.22
CA ALA A 288 6.22 -3.48 14.53
C ALA A 288 5.28 -4.43 15.25
N GLN A 289 5.43 -5.74 15.04
CA GLN A 289 4.58 -6.76 15.67
C GLN A 289 4.79 -6.89 17.19
N THR A 290 5.93 -6.44 17.68
CA THR A 290 6.28 -6.50 19.11
C THR A 290 6.04 -5.18 19.84
N VAL A 291 5.72 -4.09 19.11
CA VAL A 291 5.43 -2.78 19.69
C VAL A 291 3.97 -2.72 20.11
N SER A 292 3.73 -2.51 21.39
CA SER A 292 2.41 -2.23 21.97
C SER A 292 2.38 -0.79 22.46
N LEU A 293 1.38 -0.02 22.03
CA LEU A 293 1.22 1.39 22.37
C LEU A 293 -0.06 1.59 23.17
N ASP A 294 0.05 2.24 24.33
CA ASP A 294 -1.12 2.72 25.05
C ASP A 294 -1.71 4.00 24.43
N ALA A 295 -2.87 4.42 24.91
CA ALA A 295 -3.58 5.59 24.36
C ALA A 295 -2.74 6.90 24.47
N ALA A 296 -1.96 7.07 25.53
CA ALA A 296 -1.11 8.25 25.71
C ALA A 296 0.07 8.24 24.73
N GLN A 297 0.66 7.06 24.51
CA GLN A 297 1.73 6.87 23.54
C GLN A 297 1.24 7.09 22.10
N LEU A 298 0.07 6.55 21.75
CA LEU A 298 -0.57 6.78 20.44
C LEU A 298 -0.83 8.26 20.18
N ALA A 299 -1.41 8.94 21.18
CA ALA A 299 -1.66 10.38 21.09
C ALA A 299 -0.37 11.18 20.95
N LYS A 300 0.69 10.84 21.70
CA LYS A 300 1.99 11.52 21.65
C LYS A 300 2.64 11.38 20.27
N VAL A 301 2.66 10.18 19.70
CA VAL A 301 3.19 9.94 18.35
C VAL A 301 2.36 10.67 17.29
N GLY A 302 1.03 10.59 17.37
CA GLY A 302 0.12 11.25 16.45
C GLY A 302 0.16 12.78 16.51
N ALA A 303 0.46 13.37 17.68
CA ALA A 303 0.65 14.82 17.81
C ALA A 303 1.96 15.30 17.20
N LEU A 304 2.99 14.45 17.16
CA LEU A 304 4.31 14.81 16.67
C LEU A 304 4.32 14.99 15.14
N ILE A 305 3.76 14.04 14.40
CA ILE A 305 3.68 14.08 12.94
C ILE A 305 2.21 13.91 12.52
N ASN A 306 1.67 14.94 11.88
CA ASN A 306 0.29 14.97 11.38
C ASN A 306 0.16 16.07 10.30
N GLN A 307 -1.04 16.26 9.77
CA GLN A 307 -1.35 17.24 8.70
C GLN A 307 -1.02 18.70 9.05
N ASN A 308 -0.93 19.05 10.35
CA ASN A 308 -0.62 20.40 10.80
C ASN A 308 0.88 20.65 11.05
N THR A 309 1.66 19.58 11.20
CA THR A 309 3.09 19.67 11.54
C THR A 309 3.99 19.36 10.35
N ILE A 310 3.55 18.46 9.44
CA ILE A 310 4.34 18.12 8.25
C ILE A 310 4.26 19.24 7.19
N LEU A 311 5.41 19.55 6.59
CA LEU A 311 5.52 20.60 5.59
C LEU A 311 5.38 20.02 4.17
N GLY A 312 4.61 20.73 3.33
CA GLY A 312 4.38 20.40 1.94
C GLY A 312 3.22 19.45 1.69
N ASP A 313 2.66 19.55 0.50
CA ASP A 313 1.57 18.70 0.06
C ASP A 313 2.00 17.25 -0.14
N ARG A 314 1.05 16.33 -0.06
CA ARG A 314 1.26 14.90 -0.29
C ARG A 314 1.81 14.62 -1.70
N TYR A 315 1.17 15.19 -2.70
CA TYR A 315 1.49 15.05 -4.13
C TYR A 315 1.64 16.42 -4.79
N ASN A 316 2.31 16.45 -5.94
CA ASN A 316 2.25 17.60 -6.82
C ASN A 316 0.88 17.69 -7.51
N SER A 317 0.57 18.85 -8.12
CA SER A 317 -0.74 19.11 -8.73
C SER A 317 -1.13 18.15 -9.87
N HIS A 318 -0.16 17.49 -10.52
CA HIS A 318 -0.44 16.50 -11.55
C HIS A 318 -0.85 15.16 -10.93
N GLN A 319 -0.10 14.68 -9.95
CA GLN A 319 -0.39 13.43 -9.25
C GLN A 319 -1.69 13.51 -8.44
N GLN A 320 -1.98 14.68 -7.83
CA GLN A 320 -3.21 14.89 -7.07
C GLN A 320 -4.48 14.66 -7.91
N LYS A 321 -4.45 14.92 -9.22
CA LYS A 321 -5.58 14.67 -10.12
C LYS A 321 -5.90 13.18 -10.35
N THR A 322 -5.00 12.29 -9.95
CA THR A 322 -5.18 10.83 -10.13
C THR A 322 -5.73 10.14 -8.89
N VAL A 323 -6.03 10.88 -7.85
CA VAL A 323 -6.57 10.37 -6.59
C VAL A 323 -7.85 11.11 -6.22
N GLU A 324 -8.75 10.42 -5.54
CA GLU A 324 -10.07 10.97 -5.13
C GLU A 324 -10.24 10.89 -3.59
N SER A 325 -9.15 10.70 -2.84
CA SER A 325 -9.20 10.70 -1.37
C SER A 325 -9.63 12.06 -0.82
N GLU A 326 -10.20 12.05 0.40
CA GLU A 326 -10.54 13.27 1.13
C GLU A 326 -9.30 14.16 1.34
N GLU A 327 -9.54 15.47 1.47
CA GLU A 327 -8.53 16.49 1.78
C GLU A 327 -8.92 17.29 3.01
N PHE A 328 -7.90 17.70 3.83
CA PHE A 328 -8.11 18.58 4.99
C PHE A 328 -8.37 20.01 4.59
#